data_1b11ddebb72944cd75005a462dba6fe8
#
_entry.id   1b11ddebb72944cd75005a462dba6fe8
#
_cell.length_a   1.000
_cell.length_b   1.000
_cell.length_c   1.000
_cell.angle_alpha   90.00
_cell.angle_beta   90.00
_cell.angle_gamma   90.00
#
_symmetry.space_group_name_H-M   'P 1'
#
loop_
_entity.id
_entity.type
_entity.pdbx_description
1 polymer ?
#
loop_
_entity_poly.entity_id
_entity_poly.type
_entity_poly.pdbx_seq_one_letter_code
_entity_poly.pdbx_strand_id
1 'polypeptide(L)'
;MQPETRMTAALPPDPAPDAAPLAAPEQSQRFAILGDVGAPVFAAWIARHARRLGLRGAILRHDAGRIDVVLTGLPDLLDAMALGCSLGPREVWVDRIDRAEAALQNLNEFASGGD
;
A
#
# COMPACT_ATOMS: atom_id res chain seq x y z
N MET A 1 -24.47 0.79 -43.25
CA MET A 1 -24.34 1.01 -42.98
C MET A 1 -24.07 1.07 -42.37
N GLN A 2 -23.87 1.06 -41.90
CA GLN A 2 -23.70 1.09 -41.23
C GLN A 2 -23.40 1.07 -40.50
N PRO A 3 -23.42 0.91 -40.50
CA PRO A 3 -23.21 0.77 -39.67
C PRO A 3 -22.73 0.69 -38.98
N GLU A 4 -22.60 0.69 -38.84
CA GLU A 4 -22.23 0.66 -38.21
C GLU A 4 -21.66 0.78 -37.57
N THR A 5 -21.88 0.83 -37.84
CA THR A 5 -21.47 1.05 -37.32
C THR A 5 -21.25 1.15 -36.58
N ARG A 6 -21.20 1.10 -36.41
CA ARG A 6 -21.12 1.29 -35.60
C ARG A 6 -20.70 1.18 -34.73
N MET A 7 -20.60 1.00 -34.68
CA MET A 7 -20.27 0.95 -33.81
C MET A 7 -19.76 1.06 -33.08
N THR A 8 -19.60 0.97 -32.96
CA THR A 8 -19.11 1.13 -32.31
C THR A 8 -18.91 1.23 -31.51
N ALA A 9 -19.00 1.13 -31.25
CA ALA A 9 -18.81 1.20 -30.44
C ALA A 9 -18.76 1.22 -29.59
N ALA A 10 -18.75 1.04 -29.46
CA ALA A 10 -18.60 1.00 -28.60
C ALA A 10 -18.38 1.26 -27.82
N LEU A 11 -18.38 1.35 -27.32
CA LEU A 11 -18.05 1.62 -26.47
C LEU A 11 -17.97 1.88 -25.66
N PRO A 12 -17.88 1.81 -25.38
CA PRO A 12 -17.77 2.00 -24.42
C PRO A 12 -17.43 2.43 -23.73
N PRO A 13 -17.39 2.51 -23.37
CA PRO A 13 -17.06 2.74 -22.52
C PRO A 13 -16.95 3.09 -21.75
N ASP A 14 -17.03 3.07 -21.36
CA ASP A 14 -16.85 3.31 -20.59
C ASP A 14 -16.95 3.69 -19.85
N PRO A 15 -17.31 3.55 -19.76
CA PRO A 15 -17.44 4.04 -18.84
C PRO A 15 -16.92 4.10 -18.05
N ALA A 16 -16.99 3.78 -18.33
CA ALA A 16 -16.45 3.36 -17.29
C ALA A 16 -15.59 4.12 -16.49
N PRO A 17 -15.21 4.84 -16.70
CA PRO A 17 -14.36 5.60 -15.98
C PRO A 17 -14.81 5.86 -14.60
N ASP A 18 -15.91 6.17 -14.46
CA ASP A 18 -16.43 6.38 -13.21
C ASP A 18 -16.44 5.12 -12.48
N ALA A 19 -16.55 4.12 -13.16
CA ALA A 19 -16.55 2.86 -12.53
C ALA A 19 -15.19 2.48 -12.04
N ALA A 20 -14.19 3.06 -12.61
CA ALA A 20 -12.87 2.67 -12.25
C ALA A 20 -12.63 2.70 -10.77
N PRO A 21 -12.99 3.72 -10.05
CA PRO A 21 -12.72 3.72 -8.65
C PRO A 21 -13.47 2.62 -7.95
N LEU A 22 -14.54 2.22 -8.52
CA LEU A 22 -15.31 1.18 -7.90
C LEU A 22 -14.70 -0.17 -8.08
N ALA A 23 -13.86 -0.28 -9.07
CA ALA A 23 -13.33 -1.55 -9.42
C ALA A 23 -12.22 -2.03 -8.52
N ALA A 24 -11.70 -1.19 -7.67
CA ALA A 24 -10.54 -1.52 -6.87
C ALA A 24 -10.84 -1.31 -5.40
N PRO A 25 -11.48 -2.28 -4.77
CA PRO A 25 -11.75 -2.15 -3.35
C PRO A 25 -10.47 -2.14 -2.54
N GLU A 26 -10.54 -1.55 -1.38
CA GLU A 26 -9.40 -1.54 -0.48
C GLU A 26 -9.06 -2.95 -0.04
N GLN A 27 -7.79 -3.13 0.25
CA GLN A 27 -7.25 -4.39 0.75
C GLN A 27 -6.42 -4.11 1.97
N SER A 28 -6.21 -5.13 2.79
CA SER A 28 -5.25 -5.06 3.87
C SER A 28 -4.15 -6.06 3.62
N GLN A 29 -2.92 -5.63 3.84
CA GLN A 29 -1.76 -6.50 3.67
C GLN A 29 -0.83 -6.31 4.85
N ARG A 30 -0.12 -7.37 5.17
CA ARG A 30 0.93 -7.32 6.16
C ARG A 30 2.26 -7.38 5.44
N PHE A 31 3.11 -6.42 5.75
CA PHE A 31 4.47 -6.39 5.19
C PHE A 31 5.43 -6.81 6.29
N ALA A 32 6.28 -7.78 5.99
CA ALA A 32 7.42 -8.11 6.83
C ALA A 32 8.65 -7.54 6.12
N ILE A 33 9.20 -6.48 6.66
CA ILE A 33 10.34 -5.78 6.06
C ILE A 33 11.59 -6.31 6.74
N LEU A 34 12.44 -6.96 5.97
CA LEU A 34 13.61 -7.67 6.49
C LEU A 34 14.88 -6.99 6.03
N GLY A 35 15.87 -6.93 6.89
CA GLY A 35 17.14 -6.32 6.59
C GLY A 35 17.73 -5.67 7.81
N ASP A 36 18.57 -4.67 7.60
CA ASP A 36 19.13 -3.87 8.68
C ASP A 36 18.20 -2.68 8.87
N VAL A 37 17.15 -2.88 9.64
CA VAL A 37 16.01 -1.97 9.69
C VAL A 37 15.73 -1.43 11.09
N GLY A 38 16.66 -1.58 12.00
CA GLY A 38 16.42 -1.22 13.39
C GLY A 38 16.49 0.27 13.71
N ALA A 39 16.94 1.09 12.78
CA ALA A 39 17.08 2.53 13.06
C ALA A 39 15.72 3.12 13.43
N PRO A 40 15.64 3.86 14.54
CA PRO A 40 14.34 4.40 14.99
C PRO A 40 13.69 5.31 13.97
N VAL A 41 14.47 5.98 13.15
CA VAL A 41 13.94 6.89 12.14
C VAL A 41 13.06 6.16 11.14
N PHE A 42 13.24 4.86 10.97
CA PHE A 42 12.49 4.11 9.97
C PHE A 42 11.01 4.02 10.33
N ALA A 43 10.69 3.82 11.60
CA ALA A 43 9.28 3.76 12.00
C ALA A 43 8.55 5.05 11.67
N ALA A 44 9.16 6.18 11.99
CA ALA A 44 8.56 7.48 11.68
C ALA A 44 8.48 7.70 10.17
N TRP A 45 9.48 7.25 9.45
CA TRP A 45 9.50 7.35 7.99
C TRP A 45 8.36 6.55 7.37
N ILE A 46 8.15 5.33 7.85
CA ILE A 46 7.06 4.46 7.38
C ILE A 46 5.72 5.14 7.63
N ALA A 47 5.53 5.67 8.83
CA ALA A 47 4.28 6.32 9.19
C ALA A 47 3.99 7.52 8.28
N ARG A 48 5.00 8.36 8.04
CA ARG A 48 4.82 9.52 7.16
C ARG A 48 4.51 9.09 5.74
N HIS A 49 5.22 8.09 5.26
CA HIS A 49 5.04 7.63 3.89
C HIS A 49 3.64 7.04 3.70
N ALA A 50 3.19 6.25 4.67
CA ALA A 50 1.85 5.68 4.62
C ALA A 50 0.78 6.78 4.61
N ARG A 51 0.95 7.79 5.45
CA ARG A 51 -0.02 8.89 5.50
C ARG A 51 -0.06 9.66 4.19
N ARG A 52 1.09 9.87 3.55
CA ARG A 52 1.11 10.54 2.25
C ARG A 52 0.37 9.77 1.20
N LEU A 53 0.40 8.46 1.28
CA LEU A 53 -0.29 7.60 0.33
C LEU A 53 -1.75 7.38 0.70
N GLY A 54 -2.18 7.91 1.83
CA GLY A 54 -3.55 7.71 2.27
C GLY A 54 -3.80 6.32 2.83
N LEU A 55 -2.75 5.61 3.22
CA LEU A 55 -2.88 4.28 3.78
C LEU A 55 -3.10 4.36 5.29
N ARG A 56 -3.84 3.40 5.80
CA ARG A 56 -4.10 3.26 7.22
C ARG A 56 -3.42 1.99 7.71
N GLY A 57 -3.20 1.88 8.99
CA GLY A 57 -2.60 0.68 9.53
C GLY A 57 -1.78 0.96 10.77
N ALA A 58 -0.84 0.08 11.06
CA ALA A 58 -0.03 0.20 12.25
C ALA A 58 1.24 -0.65 12.11
N ILE A 59 2.29 -0.22 12.79
CA ILE A 59 3.48 -1.03 12.93
C ILE A 59 3.23 -2.01 14.08
N LEU A 60 3.37 -3.29 13.79
CA LEU A 60 3.11 -4.34 14.77
C LEU A 60 4.35 -4.77 15.51
N ARG A 61 5.51 -4.60 14.89
CA ARG A 61 6.77 -5.07 15.45
C ARG A 61 7.91 -4.31 14.80
N HIS A 62 8.90 -3.94 15.58
CA HIS A 62 10.08 -3.25 15.05
C HIS A 62 11.32 -3.76 15.79
N ASP A 63 12.05 -4.64 15.15
CA ASP A 63 13.32 -5.17 15.66
C ASP A 63 14.46 -4.74 14.77
N ALA A 64 15.66 -5.04 15.16
CA ALA A 64 16.84 -4.67 14.38
C ALA A 64 16.80 -5.28 12.97
N GLY A 65 16.26 -6.49 12.84
CA GLY A 65 16.27 -7.20 11.56
C GLY A 65 14.93 -7.32 10.90
N ARG A 66 13.88 -6.76 11.49
CA ARG A 66 12.53 -6.99 10.95
C ARG A 66 11.55 -5.96 11.46
N ILE A 67 10.71 -5.49 10.54
CA ILE A 67 9.56 -4.68 10.90
C ILE A 67 8.33 -5.34 10.30
N ASP A 68 7.30 -5.53 11.11
CA ASP A 68 6.00 -5.98 10.63
C ASP A 68 5.04 -4.82 10.68
N VAL A 69 4.36 -4.57 9.57
CA VAL A 69 3.39 -3.49 9.49
C VAL A 69 2.17 -3.98 8.74
N VAL A 70 0.98 -3.61 9.20
CA VAL A 70 -0.25 -3.89 8.50
C VAL A 70 -0.72 -2.60 7.86
N LEU A 71 -1.18 -2.69 6.61
CA LEU A 71 -1.57 -1.52 5.83
C LEU A 71 -2.87 -1.82 5.11
N THR A 72 -3.73 -0.82 5.06
CA THR A 72 -5.02 -0.92 4.38
C THR A 72 -5.18 0.25 3.44
N GLY A 73 -5.58 -0.03 2.23
CA GLY A 73 -5.85 0.99 1.23
C GLY A 73 -6.04 0.36 -0.14
N LEU A 74 -5.98 1.21 -1.16
CA LEU A 74 -6.11 0.75 -2.53
C LEU A 74 -4.88 -0.07 -2.93
N PRO A 75 -5.07 -1.11 -3.75
CA PRO A 75 -3.95 -1.97 -4.13
C PRO A 75 -2.76 -1.23 -4.73
N ASP A 76 -3.02 -0.25 -5.58
CA ASP A 76 -1.92 0.51 -6.19
C ASP A 76 -1.12 1.28 -5.17
N LEU A 77 -1.78 1.76 -4.13
CA LEU A 77 -1.09 2.48 -3.07
C LEU A 77 -0.29 1.54 -2.19
N LEU A 78 -0.78 0.32 -2.01
CA LEU A 78 -0.02 -0.69 -1.29
C LEU A 78 1.25 -1.05 -2.06
N ASP A 79 1.16 -1.14 -3.38
CA ASP A 79 2.33 -1.38 -4.21
C ASP A 79 3.33 -0.23 -4.11
N ALA A 80 2.83 1.00 -4.13
CA ALA A 80 3.69 2.17 -3.98
C ALA A 80 4.38 2.18 -2.62
N MET A 81 3.67 1.77 -1.59
CA MET A 81 4.24 1.69 -0.26
C MET A 81 5.36 0.66 -0.19
N ALA A 82 5.15 -0.51 -0.80
CA ALA A 82 6.18 -1.53 -0.82
C ALA A 82 7.43 -1.05 -1.54
N LEU A 83 7.26 -0.39 -2.67
CA LEU A 83 8.39 0.16 -3.39
C LEU A 83 9.13 1.19 -2.54
N GLY A 84 8.42 2.11 -1.92
CA GLY A 84 9.03 3.12 -1.08
C GLY A 84 9.78 2.50 0.09
N CYS A 85 9.17 1.52 0.75
CA CYS A 85 9.82 0.86 1.87
C CYS A 85 11.08 0.11 1.45
N SER A 86 11.09 -0.44 0.23
CA SER A 86 12.27 -1.17 -0.22
C SER A 86 13.47 -0.24 -0.43
N LEU A 87 13.21 1.03 -0.69
CA LEU A 87 14.27 2.01 -0.82
C LEU A 87 14.67 2.56 0.56
N GLY A 88 13.67 2.81 1.39
CA GLY A 88 13.87 3.26 2.75
C GLY A 88 14.64 4.57 2.88
N PRO A 89 14.78 5.07 4.09
CA PRO A 89 15.70 6.17 4.33
C PRO A 89 17.14 5.64 4.32
N ARG A 90 18.08 6.56 4.24
CA ARG A 90 19.49 6.19 4.11
C ARG A 90 20.02 5.41 5.32
N GLU A 91 19.35 5.48 6.44
CA GLU A 91 19.80 4.84 7.68
C GLU A 91 19.52 3.36 7.74
N VAL A 92 18.77 2.82 6.77
CA VAL A 92 18.39 1.42 6.81
C VAL A 92 18.78 0.74 5.52
N TRP A 93 18.81 -0.58 5.58
CA TRP A 93 19.03 -1.41 4.41
C TRP A 93 17.95 -2.49 4.40
N VAL A 94 17.14 -2.49 3.35
CA VAL A 94 16.05 -3.46 3.23
C VAL A 94 16.47 -4.55 2.25
N ASP A 95 16.52 -5.78 2.75
CA ASP A 95 16.86 -6.92 1.92
C ASP A 95 15.67 -7.38 1.10
N ARG A 96 14.52 -7.45 1.74
CA ARG A 96 13.30 -7.84 1.03
C ARG A 96 12.08 -7.49 1.86
N ILE A 97 10.94 -7.51 1.20
CA ILE A 97 9.66 -7.30 1.86
C ILE A 97 8.78 -8.49 1.50
N ASP A 98 8.34 -9.22 2.51
CA ASP A 98 7.38 -10.30 2.32
C ASP A 98 5.99 -9.74 2.57
N ARG A 99 5.10 -9.93 1.62
CA ARG A 99 3.75 -9.38 1.69
C ARG A 99 2.74 -10.52 1.80
N ALA A 100 1.74 -10.34 2.65
CA ALA A 100 0.68 -11.32 2.80
C ALA A 100 -0.63 -10.58 3.01
N GLU A 101 -1.71 -11.22 2.63
CA GLU A 101 -3.02 -10.64 2.90
C GLU A 101 -3.29 -10.66 4.39
N ALA A 102 -4.05 -9.68 4.84
CA ALA A 102 -4.42 -9.56 6.25
C ALA A 102 -5.89 -9.22 6.33
N ALA A 103 -6.47 -9.39 7.50
CA ALA A 103 -7.85 -9.01 7.72
C ALA A 103 -7.97 -7.50 7.56
N LEU A 104 -9.06 -7.06 6.95
CA LEU A 104 -9.27 -5.64 6.71
C LEU A 104 -9.29 -4.91 8.05
N GLN A 105 -8.52 -3.84 8.13
CA GLN A 105 -8.40 -3.07 9.35
C GLN A 105 -9.42 -1.94 9.36
N ASN A 106 -9.98 -1.70 10.53
CA ASN A 106 -10.98 -0.65 10.69
C ASN A 106 -10.35 0.55 11.37
N LEU A 107 -9.34 1.11 10.71
CA LEU A 107 -8.60 2.25 11.23
C LEU A 107 -8.83 3.45 10.35
N ASN A 108 -8.78 4.63 10.93
CA ASN A 108 -8.99 5.86 10.20
C ASN A 108 -7.70 6.43 9.63
N GLU A 109 -6.58 6.09 10.23
CA GLU A 109 -5.31 6.62 9.79
C GLU A 109 -4.20 5.68 10.22
N PHE A 110 -2.99 5.98 9.82
CA PHE A 110 -1.86 5.15 10.22
C PHE A 110 -1.49 5.44 11.67
N ALA A 111 -1.49 4.38 12.47
CA ALA A 111 -1.12 4.48 13.87
C ALA A 111 0.36 4.20 14.00
N SER A 112 1.05 5.05 14.71
CA SER A 112 2.45 4.84 14.94
C SER A 112 2.64 3.77 15.94
N GLY A 113 3.13 2.74 15.44
CA GLY A 113 3.65 1.87 16.17
C GLY A 113 3.56 1.31 17.40
N GLY A 114 2.80 0.54 17.61
CA GLY A 114 2.97 -0.26 18.74
C GLY A 114 3.39 0.49 19.96
N ASP A 115 3.25 1.72 19.92
CA ASP A 115 3.64 2.48 21.08
C ASP A 115 2.72 2.41 22.17
#